data_001ad844d7241e731989f8b7e5b9d149
#
_entry.id   001ad844d7241e731989f8b7e5b9d149
#
_cell.length_a   1.000
_cell.length_b   1.000
_cell.length_c   1.000
_cell.angle_alpha   90.00
_cell.angle_beta   90.00
_cell.angle_gamma   90.00
#
_symmetry.space_group_name_H-M   'P 1'
#
loop_
_entity.id
_entity.type
_entity.pdbx_description
1 polymer ?
#
loop_
_entity_poly.entity_id
_entity_poly.type
_entity_poly.pdbx_seq_one_letter_code
_entity_poly.pdbx_strand_id
1 'polypeptide(L)'
;TDPARGRRTDPGDPDKCPVGELHRIYSDETTRKWAAEGCRSAGIGCLDCKQPVIDKIVAEVTEMRRRAQEYVENPELLRDIVAEGAEKAREAARETLEEVRRAMHLRAD
;
A
#
# COMPACT_ATOMS: atom_id res chain seq x y z
N THR A 1 -5.43 14.74 8.54
CA THR A 1 -6.26 15.90 8.88
C THR A 1 -5.69 17.13 8.20
N ASP A 2 -6.54 17.96 7.66
CA ASP A 2 -6.15 19.24 7.07
C ASP A 2 -5.47 20.11 8.14
N PRO A 3 -4.21 20.54 7.94
CA PRO A 3 -3.49 21.35 8.91
C PRO A 3 -4.13 22.73 9.14
N ALA A 4 -4.86 23.24 8.14
CA ALA A 4 -5.52 24.54 8.22
C ALA A 4 -6.81 24.49 9.06
N ARG A 5 -7.38 23.32 9.29
CA ARG A 5 -8.61 23.13 10.06
C ARG A 5 -8.32 22.95 11.55
N GLY A 6 -8.39 24.03 12.32
CA GLY A 6 -8.12 24.01 13.77
C GLY A 6 -9.31 23.57 14.61
N ARG A 7 -10.55 23.87 14.18
CA ARG A 7 -11.79 23.55 14.90
C ARG A 7 -12.73 22.75 14.00
N ARG A 8 -13.67 22.03 14.63
CA ARG A 8 -14.71 21.26 13.88
C ARG A 8 -15.58 22.17 13.00
N THR A 9 -15.78 23.41 13.43
CA THR A 9 -16.58 24.43 12.74
C THR A 9 -15.83 25.13 11.61
N ASP A 10 -14.54 24.93 11.47
CA ASP A 10 -13.76 25.54 10.40
C ASP A 10 -13.95 24.77 9.10
N PRO A 11 -14.16 25.43 7.97
CA PRO A 11 -14.15 24.77 6.66
C PRO A 11 -12.75 24.21 6.38
N GLY A 12 -12.70 23.06 5.72
CA GLY A 12 -11.46 22.45 5.29
C GLY A 12 -11.28 22.45 3.78
N ASP A 13 -10.08 22.07 3.35
CA ASP A 13 -9.75 21.89 1.93
C ASP A 13 -9.41 20.41 1.67
N PRO A 14 -10.33 19.62 1.08
CA PRO A 14 -10.10 18.22 0.82
C PRO A 14 -8.96 17.96 -0.18
N ASP A 15 -8.62 18.96 -1.01
CA ASP A 15 -7.56 18.82 -2.01
C ASP A 15 -6.16 19.01 -1.41
N LYS A 16 -6.05 19.63 -0.24
CA LYS A 16 -4.82 19.77 0.54
C LYS A 16 -4.74 18.81 1.72
N CYS A 17 -5.78 18.03 1.97
CA CYS A 17 -5.86 17.12 3.08
C CYS A 17 -5.33 15.73 2.69
N PRO A 18 -4.38 15.13 3.45
CA PRO A 18 -3.94 13.75 3.18
C PRO A 18 -5.08 12.72 3.19
N VAL A 19 -6.14 12.95 3.96
CA VAL A 19 -7.33 12.09 3.96
C VAL A 19 -8.11 12.21 2.67
N GLY A 20 -8.08 13.37 2.01
CA GLY A 20 -8.65 13.55 0.67
C GLY A 20 -8.00 12.63 -0.37
N GLU A 21 -6.68 12.50 -0.32
CA GLU A 21 -5.96 11.55 -1.17
C GLU A 21 -6.37 10.10 -0.88
N LEU A 22 -6.51 9.73 0.39
CA LEU A 22 -6.97 8.38 0.77
C LEU A 22 -8.40 8.12 0.25
N HIS A 23 -9.28 9.11 0.27
CA HIS A 23 -10.61 8.98 -0.32
C HIS A 23 -10.56 8.73 -1.84
N ARG A 24 -9.58 9.28 -2.55
CA ARG A 24 -9.41 9.01 -4.00
C ARG A 24 -9.08 7.56 -4.29
N ILE A 25 -8.38 6.89 -3.37
CA ILE A 25 -7.96 5.49 -3.51
C ILE A 25 -9.04 4.53 -3.03
N TYR A 26 -9.61 4.79 -1.84
CA TYR A 26 -10.43 3.81 -1.13
C TYR A 26 -11.94 4.05 -1.21
N SER A 27 -12.39 5.24 -1.64
CA SER A 27 -13.81 5.57 -1.62
C SER A 27 -14.42 5.63 -3.02
N ASP A 28 -15.67 5.22 -3.11
CA ASP A 28 -16.49 5.43 -4.31
C ASP A 28 -16.80 6.92 -4.52
N GLU A 29 -17.37 7.24 -5.67
CA GLU A 29 -17.65 8.62 -6.06
C GLU A 29 -18.64 9.30 -5.11
N THR A 30 -19.64 8.59 -4.63
CA THR A 30 -20.66 9.10 -3.71
C THR A 30 -20.04 9.50 -2.38
N THR A 31 -19.22 8.62 -1.80
CA THR A 31 -18.49 8.87 -0.56
C THR A 31 -17.49 10.02 -0.72
N ARG A 32 -16.80 10.11 -1.85
CA ARG A 32 -15.87 11.22 -2.15
C ARG A 32 -16.59 12.56 -2.21
N LYS A 33 -17.73 12.64 -2.89
CA LYS A 33 -18.57 13.85 -2.94
C LYS A 33 -19.04 14.26 -1.55
N TRP A 34 -19.60 13.33 -0.81
CA TRP A 34 -20.04 13.56 0.57
C TRP A 34 -18.91 14.10 1.46
N ALA A 35 -17.73 13.47 1.41
CA ALA A 35 -16.56 13.89 2.18
C ALA A 35 -16.09 15.30 1.78
N ALA A 36 -16.02 15.59 0.49
CA ALA A 36 -15.57 16.89 -0.03
C ALA A 36 -16.54 18.02 0.32
N GLU A 37 -17.84 17.82 0.11
CA GLU A 37 -18.87 18.81 0.43
C GLU A 37 -18.97 19.05 1.93
N GLY A 38 -18.98 17.97 2.73
CA GLY A 38 -19.02 18.05 4.17
C GLY A 38 -17.77 18.70 4.78
N CYS A 39 -16.60 18.49 4.19
CA CYS A 39 -15.35 19.14 4.59
C CYS A 39 -15.37 20.64 4.31
N ARG A 40 -15.74 21.05 3.08
CA ARG A 40 -15.78 22.46 2.67
C ARG A 40 -16.85 23.28 3.41
N SER A 41 -17.96 22.64 3.76
CA SER A 41 -19.05 23.29 4.52
C SER A 41 -18.90 23.22 6.03
N ALA A 42 -17.85 22.56 6.54
CA ALA A 42 -17.73 22.17 7.94
C ALA A 42 -18.89 21.30 8.47
N GLY A 43 -19.65 20.69 7.55
CA GLY A 43 -20.82 19.86 7.86
C GLY A 43 -20.47 18.52 8.51
N ILE A 44 -19.25 18.01 8.29
CA ILE A 44 -18.76 16.78 8.92
C ILE A 44 -17.48 17.02 9.73
N GLY A 45 -17.26 16.19 10.75
CA GLY A 45 -16.02 16.14 11.51
C GLY A 45 -14.92 15.38 10.76
N CYS A 46 -13.66 15.65 11.09
CA CYS A 46 -12.54 14.91 10.50
C CYS A 46 -12.55 13.42 10.88
N LEU A 47 -13.10 13.06 12.04
CA LEU A 47 -13.26 11.65 12.43
C LEU A 47 -14.33 10.95 11.57
N ASP A 48 -15.48 11.61 11.40
CA ASP A 48 -16.56 11.09 10.56
C ASP A 48 -16.10 10.89 9.11
N CYS A 49 -15.34 11.88 8.59
CA CYS A 49 -14.71 11.81 7.26
C CYS A 49 -13.77 10.62 7.11
N LYS A 50 -12.99 10.29 8.13
CA LYS A 50 -12.01 9.19 8.09
C LYS A 50 -12.66 7.80 8.15
N GLN A 51 -13.81 7.66 8.77
CA GLN A 51 -14.41 6.37 9.06
C GLN A 51 -14.58 5.47 7.82
N PRO A 52 -15.15 5.95 6.69
CA PRO A 52 -15.27 5.13 5.48
C PRO A 52 -13.93 4.62 4.93
N VAL A 53 -12.88 5.44 5.04
CA VAL A 53 -11.53 5.05 4.61
C VAL A 53 -10.95 3.99 5.55
N ILE A 54 -11.11 4.19 6.86
CA ILE A 54 -10.65 3.22 7.86
C ILE A 54 -11.30 1.87 7.63
N ASP A 55 -12.61 1.82 7.42
CA ASP A 55 -13.36 0.58 7.23
C ASP A 55 -12.84 -0.20 6.00
N LYS A 56 -12.55 0.49 4.91
CA LYS A 56 -11.98 -0.12 3.70
C LYS A 56 -10.57 -0.66 3.91
N ILE A 57 -9.69 0.15 4.52
CA ILE A 57 -8.31 -0.25 4.81
C ILE A 57 -8.28 -1.43 5.78
N VAL A 58 -9.10 -1.40 6.84
CA VAL A 58 -9.16 -2.50 7.81
C VAL A 58 -9.62 -3.79 7.16
N ALA A 59 -10.63 -3.74 6.29
CA ALA A 59 -11.11 -4.91 5.57
C ALA A 59 -10.01 -5.53 4.70
N GLU A 60 -9.28 -4.71 3.94
CA GLU A 60 -8.17 -5.15 3.07
C GLU A 60 -7.00 -5.72 3.88
N VAL A 61 -6.56 -4.99 4.91
CA VAL A 61 -5.43 -5.41 5.75
C VAL A 61 -5.75 -6.67 6.56
N THR A 62 -7.00 -6.85 6.97
CA THR A 62 -7.42 -8.06 7.68
C THR A 62 -7.26 -9.30 6.80
N GLU A 63 -7.64 -9.22 5.54
CA GLU A 63 -7.47 -10.32 4.60
C GLU A 63 -5.98 -10.58 4.28
N MET A 64 -5.19 -9.53 4.12
CA MET A 64 -3.73 -9.65 3.94
C MET A 64 -3.08 -10.35 5.15
N ARG A 65 -3.44 -9.94 6.37
CA ARG A 65 -2.95 -10.56 7.61
C ARG A 65 -3.34 -12.02 7.70
N ARG A 66 -4.58 -12.35 7.37
CA ARG A 66 -5.05 -13.75 7.36
C ARG A 66 -4.19 -14.63 6.45
N ARG A 67 -3.85 -14.14 5.23
CA ARG A 67 -2.99 -14.86 4.30
C ARG A 67 -1.54 -14.94 4.78
N ALA A 68 -1.06 -13.91 5.46
CA ALA A 68 0.30 -13.87 5.98
C ALA A 68 0.52 -14.74 7.23
N GLN A 69 -0.55 -15.12 7.92
CA GLN A 69 -0.48 -15.81 9.22
C GLN A 69 0.33 -17.11 9.16
N GLU A 70 0.13 -17.92 8.12
CA GLU A 70 0.86 -19.16 7.90
C GLU A 70 2.38 -18.95 7.87
N TYR A 71 2.83 -17.88 7.21
CA TYR A 71 4.25 -17.56 7.08
C TYR A 71 4.83 -16.94 8.35
N VAL A 72 4.02 -16.19 9.09
CA VAL A 72 4.42 -15.62 10.39
C VAL A 72 4.60 -16.72 11.44
N GLU A 73 3.70 -17.69 11.45
CA GLU A 73 3.73 -18.82 12.39
C GLU A 73 4.76 -19.88 12.01
N ASN A 74 5.16 -19.94 10.75
CA ASN A 74 6.15 -20.91 10.25
C ASN A 74 7.30 -20.22 9.49
N PRO A 75 8.27 -19.64 10.21
CA PRO A 75 9.41 -18.96 9.60
C PRO A 75 10.31 -19.89 8.77
N GLU A 76 10.28 -21.20 9.00
CA GLU A 76 11.05 -22.16 8.22
C GLU A 76 10.45 -22.32 6.82
N LEU A 77 9.14 -22.44 6.71
CA LEU A 77 8.44 -22.44 5.43
C LEU A 77 8.83 -21.21 4.57
N LEU A 78 8.88 -20.05 5.20
CA LEU A 78 9.28 -18.83 4.49
C LEU A 78 10.74 -18.89 4.01
N ARG A 79 11.65 -19.42 4.83
CA ARG A 79 13.06 -19.62 4.45
C ARG A 79 13.21 -20.57 3.29
N ASP A 80 12.48 -21.67 3.30
CA ASP A 80 12.51 -22.67 2.24
C ASP A 80 11.99 -22.10 0.91
N ILE A 81 10.88 -21.36 0.94
CA ILE A 81 10.34 -20.67 -0.25
C ILE A 81 11.37 -19.68 -0.82
N VAL A 82 12.01 -18.89 0.04
CA VAL A 82 13.03 -17.92 -0.39
C VAL A 82 14.27 -18.63 -0.93
N ALA A 83 14.71 -19.71 -0.31
CA ALA A 83 15.87 -20.49 -0.76
C ALA A 83 15.61 -21.13 -2.13
N GLU A 84 14.46 -21.76 -2.32
CA GLU A 84 14.06 -22.35 -3.59
C GLU A 84 13.94 -21.30 -4.70
N GLY A 85 13.28 -20.18 -4.39
CA GLY A 85 13.15 -19.05 -5.34
C GLY A 85 14.50 -18.43 -5.72
N ALA A 86 15.41 -18.30 -4.76
CA ALA A 86 16.76 -17.80 -4.99
C ALA A 86 17.58 -18.76 -5.88
N GLU A 87 17.44 -20.08 -5.71
CA GLU A 87 18.14 -21.04 -6.56
C GLU A 87 17.62 -21.00 -8.00
N LYS A 88 16.30 -20.96 -8.21
CA LYS A 88 15.68 -20.79 -9.53
C LYS A 88 16.15 -19.49 -10.21
N ALA A 89 16.23 -18.41 -9.45
CA ALA A 89 16.70 -17.13 -9.99
C ALA A 89 18.19 -17.18 -10.36
N ARG A 90 19.04 -17.83 -9.54
CA ARG A 90 20.47 -18.02 -9.87
C ARG A 90 20.66 -18.88 -11.13
N GLU A 91 19.89 -19.95 -11.28
CA GLU A 91 19.94 -20.81 -12.44
C GLU A 91 19.60 -20.02 -13.72
N ALA A 92 18.51 -19.28 -13.73
CA ALA A 92 18.12 -18.42 -14.84
C ALA A 92 19.15 -17.33 -15.15
N ALA A 93 19.72 -16.70 -14.10
CA ALA A 93 20.71 -15.65 -14.27
C ALA A 93 22.08 -16.18 -14.73
N ARG A 94 22.45 -17.41 -14.37
CA ARG A 94 23.75 -18.01 -14.70
C ARG A 94 23.98 -18.06 -16.21
N GLU A 95 23.00 -18.52 -16.96
CA GLU A 95 23.05 -18.64 -18.41
C GLU A 95 23.32 -17.27 -19.06
N THR A 96 22.54 -16.27 -18.70
CA THR A 96 22.71 -14.90 -19.20
C THR A 96 24.07 -14.31 -18.81
N LEU A 97 24.52 -14.52 -17.56
CA LEU A 97 25.80 -14.04 -17.09
C LEU A 97 26.98 -14.70 -17.80
N GLU A 98 26.88 -15.98 -18.13
CA GLU A 98 27.89 -16.68 -18.92
C GLU A 98 27.98 -16.12 -20.35
N GLU A 99 26.86 -15.83 -20.99
CA GLU A 99 26.83 -15.18 -22.29
C GLU A 99 27.46 -13.79 -22.24
N VAL A 100 27.11 -12.97 -21.25
CA VAL A 100 27.68 -11.64 -21.07
C VAL A 100 29.21 -11.71 -20.85
N ARG A 101 29.67 -12.59 -19.95
CA ARG A 101 31.10 -12.79 -19.69
C ARG A 101 31.86 -13.24 -20.94
N ARG A 102 31.25 -14.14 -21.73
CA ARG A 102 31.84 -14.60 -22.99
C ARG A 102 31.95 -13.45 -23.99
N ALA A 103 30.89 -12.65 -24.15
CA ALA A 103 30.89 -11.49 -25.05
C ALA A 103 31.90 -10.40 -24.63
N MET A 104 32.13 -10.24 -23.34
CA MET A 104 33.09 -9.29 -22.78
C MET A 104 34.51 -9.86 -22.68
N HIS A 105 34.76 -11.08 -23.13
CA HIS A 105 36.05 -11.80 -22.99
C HIS A 105 36.50 -11.94 -21.52
N LEU A 106 35.57 -11.92 -20.58
CA LEU A 106 35.82 -12.18 -19.17
C LEU A 106 35.63 -13.67 -18.91
N ARG A 107 36.74 -14.41 -18.84
CA ARG A 107 36.70 -15.80 -18.38
C ARG A 107 36.49 -15.80 -16.87
N ALA A 108 35.52 -16.59 -16.42
CA ALA A 108 35.51 -17.05 -15.05
C ALA A 108 36.53 -18.22 -15.02
N ASP A 109 37.61 -18.04 -14.28
CA ASP A 109 38.50 -19.14 -13.89
C ASP A 109 37.76 -20.03 -12.88
#